data_19b71e181dc04c438068229000d777d9
#
_entry.id   19b71e181dc04c438068229000d777d9
#
_cell.length_a   1.000
_cell.length_b   1.000
_cell.length_c   1.000
_cell.angle_alpha   90.00
_cell.angle_beta   90.00
_cell.angle_gamma   90.00
#
_symmetry.space_group_name_H-M   'P 1'
#
loop_
_entity.id
_entity.type
_entity.pdbx_description
1 polymer ?
#
loop_
_entity_poly.entity_id
_entity_poly.type
_entity_poly.pdbx_seq_one_letter_code
_entity_poly.pdbx_strand_id
1 'polypeptide(L)'
;SRSEESVSVTLENGTVLEGQLLVAADGSRSSLGAQCGVEWRQQPYGQVAVIANVSTAAEHHGRAFERFTQHGPLAMLPMSDGRCSLVWCHPQDKAEEVKAWSDERFCSELQKAFGWRLGRITHAGKRAVYPLSLTTASQSVSHRVALVGNAAQTLHPIAGQGFNLGLRDVMSLAE
;
A
#
# COMPACT_ATOMS: atom_id res chain seq x y z
N SER A 1 -27.93 -6.27 -5.67
CA SER A 1 -28.98 -6.33 -4.64
C SER A 1 -28.68 -7.45 -3.63
N ARG A 2 -29.38 -7.44 -2.50
CA ARG A 2 -29.21 -8.46 -1.44
C ARG A 2 -30.60 -8.91 -0.96
N SER A 3 -30.73 -10.22 -0.76
CA SER A 3 -31.97 -10.86 -0.18
C SER A 3 -31.53 -11.64 1.08
N GLU A 4 -32.50 -12.30 1.72
CA GLU A 4 -32.17 -13.20 2.85
C GLU A 4 -31.33 -14.41 2.42
N GLU A 5 -31.46 -14.86 1.17
CA GLU A 5 -30.84 -16.10 0.68
C GLU A 5 -29.65 -15.87 -0.24
N SER A 6 -29.58 -14.73 -0.96
CA SER A 6 -28.54 -14.46 -1.97
C SER A 6 -28.13 -13.00 -2.07
N VAL A 7 -27.01 -12.78 -2.72
CA VAL A 7 -26.53 -11.48 -3.17
C VAL A 7 -26.31 -11.52 -4.68
N SER A 8 -26.75 -10.48 -5.40
CA SER A 8 -26.55 -10.36 -6.85
C SER A 8 -25.75 -9.11 -7.19
N VAL A 9 -24.85 -9.26 -8.17
CA VAL A 9 -24.01 -8.21 -8.73
C VAL A 9 -24.29 -8.10 -10.22
N THR A 10 -24.59 -6.90 -10.68
CA THR A 10 -24.76 -6.62 -12.12
C THR A 10 -23.46 -6.02 -12.65
N LEU A 11 -22.89 -6.66 -13.65
CA LEU A 11 -21.69 -6.19 -14.36
C LEU A 11 -22.05 -5.07 -15.35
N GLU A 12 -21.05 -4.31 -15.81
CA GLU A 12 -21.24 -3.21 -16.77
C GLU A 12 -21.91 -3.66 -18.09
N ASN A 13 -21.67 -4.90 -18.52
CA ASN A 13 -22.28 -5.50 -19.70
C ASN A 13 -23.72 -6.01 -19.49
N GLY A 14 -24.30 -5.75 -18.32
CA GLY A 14 -25.65 -6.19 -17.94
C GLY A 14 -25.76 -7.63 -17.41
N THR A 15 -24.66 -8.39 -17.38
CA THR A 15 -24.66 -9.75 -16.82
C THR A 15 -24.92 -9.70 -15.32
N VAL A 16 -25.83 -10.52 -14.82
CA VAL A 16 -26.10 -10.66 -13.39
C VAL A 16 -25.44 -11.93 -12.87
N LEU A 17 -24.62 -11.77 -11.84
CA LEU A 17 -24.02 -12.87 -11.07
C LEU A 17 -24.73 -12.98 -9.74
N GLU A 18 -25.06 -14.21 -9.34
CA GLU A 18 -25.71 -14.49 -8.06
C GLU A 18 -24.84 -15.42 -7.21
N GLY A 19 -24.82 -15.18 -5.90
CA GLY A 19 -24.05 -15.97 -4.94
C GLY A 19 -24.63 -15.86 -3.54
N GLN A 20 -24.12 -16.67 -2.62
CA GLN A 20 -24.51 -16.64 -1.22
C GLN A 20 -23.79 -15.58 -0.41
N LEU A 21 -22.58 -15.20 -0.84
CA LEU A 21 -21.70 -14.22 -0.21
C LEU A 21 -21.00 -13.39 -1.29
N LEU A 22 -20.91 -12.09 -1.08
CA LEU A 22 -20.08 -11.17 -1.84
C LEU A 22 -18.82 -10.83 -1.03
N VAL A 23 -17.66 -11.11 -1.59
CA VAL A 23 -16.37 -10.69 -1.00
C VAL A 23 -15.88 -9.46 -1.75
N ALA A 24 -15.87 -8.31 -1.07
CA ALA A 24 -15.33 -7.06 -1.61
C ALA A 24 -13.81 -7.03 -1.36
N ALA A 25 -13.04 -7.24 -2.43
CA ALA A 25 -11.57 -7.22 -2.45
C ALA A 25 -11.05 -6.19 -3.48
N ASP A 26 -11.82 -5.13 -3.74
CA ASP A 26 -11.65 -4.12 -4.80
C ASP A 26 -10.78 -2.93 -4.37
N GLY A 27 -10.05 -3.06 -3.24
CA GLY A 27 -9.02 -2.11 -2.80
C GLY A 27 -9.56 -0.95 -1.96
N SER A 28 -8.69 0.03 -1.66
CA SER A 28 -8.91 1.10 -0.68
C SER A 28 -10.02 2.11 -1.02
N ARG A 29 -10.66 1.99 -2.16
CA ARG A 29 -11.83 2.78 -2.59
C ARG A 29 -12.96 1.85 -2.99
N SER A 30 -13.19 0.82 -2.19
CA SER A 30 -14.19 -0.20 -2.46
C SER A 30 -15.54 0.40 -2.88
N SER A 31 -15.83 0.31 -4.16
CA SER A 31 -17.12 0.73 -4.70
C SER A 31 -18.24 -0.24 -4.29
N LEU A 32 -17.91 -1.52 -4.15
CA LEU A 32 -18.82 -2.55 -3.67
C LEU A 32 -19.21 -2.32 -2.22
N GLY A 33 -18.24 -2.03 -1.36
CA GLY A 33 -18.50 -1.69 0.04
C GLY A 33 -19.40 -0.47 0.18
N ALA A 34 -19.13 0.61 -0.59
CA ALA A 34 -19.95 1.82 -0.59
C ALA A 34 -21.40 1.55 -1.00
N GLN A 35 -21.63 0.77 -2.06
CA GLN A 35 -22.96 0.34 -2.49
C GLN A 35 -23.68 -0.53 -1.43
N CYS A 36 -22.91 -1.17 -0.56
CA CYS A 36 -23.43 -1.97 0.56
C CYS A 36 -23.65 -1.16 1.84
N GLY A 37 -23.46 0.16 1.81
CA GLY A 37 -23.68 1.05 2.95
C GLY A 37 -22.52 1.07 3.96
N VAL A 38 -21.33 0.61 3.55
CA VAL A 38 -20.13 0.73 4.38
C VAL A 38 -19.56 2.13 4.23
N GLU A 39 -19.21 2.73 5.35
CA GLU A 39 -18.52 4.01 5.43
C GLU A 39 -17.08 3.80 5.87
N TRP A 40 -16.18 4.71 5.47
CA TRP A 40 -14.77 4.67 5.88
C TRP A 40 -14.41 5.91 6.67
N ARG A 41 -13.69 5.68 7.77
CA ARG A 41 -13.01 6.73 8.51
C ARG A 41 -11.58 6.82 8.00
N GLN A 42 -11.18 8.01 7.57
CA GLN A 42 -9.82 8.29 7.13
C GLN A 42 -9.14 9.25 8.09
N GLN A 43 -7.91 8.92 8.49
CA GLN A 43 -7.07 9.72 9.35
C GLN A 43 -5.70 9.89 8.68
N PRO A 44 -5.39 11.10 8.14
CA PRO A 44 -4.09 11.38 7.54
C PRO A 44 -2.95 11.26 8.57
N TYR A 45 -1.81 10.71 8.14
CA TYR A 45 -0.59 10.69 8.94
C TYR A 45 0.25 11.97 8.82
N GLY A 46 -0.11 12.90 7.91
CA GLY A 46 0.71 14.07 7.59
C GLY A 46 2.01 13.71 6.86
N GLN A 47 2.06 12.53 6.28
CA GLN A 47 3.22 11.97 5.59
C GLN A 47 2.87 11.50 4.20
N VAL A 48 3.92 11.40 3.36
CA VAL A 48 3.87 10.76 2.04
C VAL A 48 4.90 9.66 1.96
N ALA A 49 4.62 8.62 1.17
CA ALA A 49 5.60 7.63 0.75
C ALA A 49 6.10 7.97 -0.65
N VAL A 50 7.40 8.13 -0.78
CA VAL A 50 8.10 8.22 -2.07
C VAL A 50 8.53 6.81 -2.45
N ILE A 51 8.04 6.35 -3.59
CA ILE A 51 8.32 5.02 -4.13
C ILE A 51 9.18 5.16 -5.38
N ALA A 52 10.25 4.38 -5.46
CA ALA A 52 11.12 4.30 -6.62
C ALA A 52 11.80 2.94 -6.68
N ASN A 53 12.21 2.52 -7.88
CA ASN A 53 13.18 1.44 -8.01
C ASN A 53 14.58 2.04 -8.03
N VAL A 54 15.49 1.49 -7.24
CA VAL A 54 16.85 1.98 -7.12
C VAL A 54 17.86 0.88 -7.37
N SER A 55 19.04 1.25 -7.89
CA SER A 55 20.17 0.36 -8.08
C SER A 55 21.29 0.73 -7.10
N THR A 56 22.00 -0.27 -6.62
CA THR A 56 23.06 -0.15 -5.62
C THR A 56 24.33 -0.85 -6.12
N ALA A 57 25.49 -0.40 -5.61
CA ALA A 57 26.78 -0.98 -6.02
C ALA A 57 27.05 -2.36 -5.40
N ALA A 58 26.44 -2.67 -4.24
CA ALA A 58 26.50 -3.98 -3.63
C ALA A 58 25.15 -4.70 -3.76
N GLU A 59 25.19 -6.02 -3.87
CA GLU A 59 24.01 -6.85 -3.96
C GLU A 59 23.28 -6.95 -2.62
N HIS A 60 21.97 -6.99 -2.66
CA HIS A 60 21.12 -7.17 -1.47
C HIS A 60 21.02 -8.62 -0.98
N HIS A 61 21.41 -9.61 -1.80
CA HIS A 61 21.33 -11.06 -1.47
C HIS A 61 19.98 -11.50 -0.91
N GLY A 62 18.88 -10.96 -1.46
CA GLY A 62 17.52 -11.25 -1.01
C GLY A 62 17.13 -10.61 0.33
N ARG A 63 17.97 -9.75 0.91
CA ARG A 63 17.68 -9.09 2.20
C ARG A 63 16.86 -7.83 2.00
N ALA A 64 15.83 -7.69 2.82
CA ALA A 64 15.10 -6.45 3.01
C ALA A 64 15.75 -5.62 4.11
N PHE A 65 15.75 -4.31 3.92
CA PHE A 65 16.27 -3.36 4.90
C PHE A 65 15.18 -2.35 5.23
N GLU A 66 14.99 -2.07 6.51
CA GLU A 66 14.15 -0.98 6.98
C GLU A 66 14.91 -0.16 8.01
N ARG A 67 14.84 1.14 7.89
CA ARG A 67 15.45 2.11 8.78
C ARG A 67 14.41 3.12 9.22
N PHE A 68 14.28 3.32 10.52
CA PHE A 68 13.45 4.39 11.06
C PHE A 68 14.23 5.69 11.06
N THR A 69 13.67 6.69 10.36
CA THR A 69 14.21 8.06 10.31
C THR A 69 13.31 8.98 11.14
N GLN A 70 13.75 10.22 11.35
CA GLN A 70 12.92 11.24 12.01
C GLN A 70 11.61 11.55 11.25
N HIS A 71 11.51 11.18 9.97
CA HIS A 71 10.35 11.42 9.11
C HIS A 71 9.54 10.15 8.82
N GLY A 72 9.86 9.05 9.49
CA GLY A 72 9.22 7.76 9.29
C GLY A 72 10.14 6.71 8.68
N PRO A 73 9.62 5.56 8.28
CA PRO A 73 10.41 4.46 7.75
C PRO A 73 10.98 4.77 6.37
N LEU A 74 12.18 4.20 6.13
CA LEU A 74 12.83 4.07 4.85
C LEU A 74 13.12 2.59 4.63
N ALA A 75 12.45 1.97 3.66
CA ALA A 75 12.63 0.56 3.33
C ALA A 75 13.28 0.40 1.96
N MET A 76 14.23 -0.55 1.87
CA MET A 76 14.85 -1.02 0.64
C MET A 76 14.55 -2.52 0.53
N LEU A 77 13.65 -2.87 -0.38
CA LEU A 77 13.14 -4.23 -0.54
C LEU A 77 13.78 -4.88 -1.77
N PRO A 78 14.26 -6.14 -1.66
CA PRO A 78 14.94 -6.82 -2.74
C PRO A 78 13.99 -7.07 -3.92
N MET A 79 14.47 -6.79 -5.13
CA MET A 79 13.78 -7.09 -6.38
C MET A 79 14.70 -7.93 -7.29
N SER A 80 14.12 -8.43 -8.38
CA SER A 80 14.89 -9.05 -9.46
C SER A 80 15.93 -8.07 -10.04
N ASP A 81 16.93 -8.62 -10.71
CA ASP A 81 18.01 -7.89 -11.38
C ASP A 81 18.86 -7.01 -10.44
N GLY A 82 18.99 -7.42 -9.17
CA GLY A 82 19.80 -6.70 -8.16
C GLY A 82 19.27 -5.32 -7.76
N ARG A 83 18.05 -4.95 -8.21
CA ARG A 83 17.40 -3.69 -7.86
C ARG A 83 16.73 -3.78 -6.48
N CYS A 84 16.44 -2.63 -5.91
CA CYS A 84 15.61 -2.51 -4.71
C CYS A 84 14.37 -1.67 -5.00
N SER A 85 13.24 -2.07 -4.46
CA SER A 85 12.07 -1.20 -4.33
C SER A 85 12.27 -0.34 -3.09
N LEU A 86 12.28 0.98 -3.29
CA LEU A 86 12.37 1.97 -2.23
C LEU A 86 10.97 2.37 -1.78
N VAL A 87 10.77 2.42 -0.46
CA VAL A 87 9.67 3.13 0.21
C VAL A 87 10.29 4.10 1.20
N TRP A 88 10.15 5.39 0.94
CA TRP A 88 10.79 6.42 1.77
C TRP A 88 9.75 7.45 2.23
N CYS A 89 9.50 7.50 3.54
CA CYS A 89 8.54 8.43 4.10
C CYS A 89 9.13 9.83 4.28
N HIS A 90 8.33 10.82 3.92
CA HIS A 90 8.62 12.24 4.09
C HIS A 90 7.41 12.97 4.70
N PRO A 91 7.59 14.13 5.35
CA PRO A 91 6.48 15.00 5.69
C PRO A 91 5.70 15.40 4.43
N GLN A 92 4.39 15.56 4.56
CA GLN A 92 3.51 15.86 3.43
C GLN A 92 3.84 17.20 2.75
N ASP A 93 4.27 18.20 3.51
CA ASP A 93 4.71 19.51 3.00
C ASP A 93 5.99 19.46 2.17
N LYS A 94 6.76 18.36 2.25
CA LYS A 94 7.98 18.11 1.46
C LYS A 94 7.74 17.33 0.17
N ALA A 95 6.52 16.87 -0.07
CA ALA A 95 6.20 16.00 -1.19
C ALA A 95 6.63 16.56 -2.56
N GLU A 96 6.27 17.81 -2.85
CA GLU A 96 6.59 18.45 -4.13
C GLU A 96 8.08 18.77 -4.26
N GLU A 97 8.74 19.16 -3.16
CA GLU A 97 10.19 19.36 -3.14
C GLU A 97 10.93 18.08 -3.52
N VAL A 98 10.61 16.96 -2.84
CA VAL A 98 11.26 15.66 -3.07
C VAL A 98 10.99 15.14 -4.48
N LYS A 99 9.78 15.33 -4.99
CA LYS A 99 9.40 14.96 -6.34
C LYS A 99 10.18 15.73 -7.41
N ALA A 100 10.51 16.99 -7.15
CA ALA A 100 11.24 17.87 -8.05
C ALA A 100 12.77 17.71 -7.97
N TRP A 101 13.31 16.93 -7.05
CA TRP A 101 14.77 16.71 -6.99
C TRP A 101 15.31 16.09 -8.29
N SER A 102 16.52 16.50 -8.70
CA SER A 102 17.22 15.77 -9.77
C SER A 102 17.58 14.34 -9.30
N ASP A 103 17.91 13.46 -10.25
CA ASP A 103 18.28 12.08 -9.91
C ASP A 103 19.55 12.04 -9.04
N GLU A 104 20.52 12.91 -9.31
CA GLU A 104 21.75 13.04 -8.52
C GLU A 104 21.45 13.49 -7.09
N ARG A 105 20.59 14.51 -6.93
CA ARG A 105 20.17 15.00 -5.61
C ARG A 105 19.43 13.91 -4.86
N PHE A 106 18.49 13.22 -5.52
CA PHE A 106 17.71 12.15 -4.91
C PHE A 106 18.62 11.02 -4.41
N CYS A 107 19.54 10.53 -5.25
CA CYS A 107 20.51 9.50 -4.86
C CYS A 107 21.40 9.96 -3.71
N SER A 108 21.85 11.22 -3.71
CA SER A 108 22.67 11.78 -2.64
C SER A 108 21.94 11.86 -1.30
N GLU A 109 20.69 12.37 -1.30
CA GLU A 109 19.88 12.45 -0.09
C GLU A 109 19.47 11.07 0.42
N LEU A 110 19.13 10.16 -0.50
CA LEU A 110 18.85 8.76 -0.14
C LEU A 110 20.08 8.07 0.45
N GLN A 111 21.28 8.31 -0.10
CA GLN A 111 22.53 7.78 0.45
C GLN A 111 22.77 8.24 1.89
N LYS A 112 22.51 9.52 2.18
CA LYS A 112 22.63 10.07 3.55
C LYS A 112 21.63 9.42 4.49
N ALA A 113 20.39 9.27 4.04
CA ALA A 113 19.31 8.70 4.83
C ALA A 113 19.47 7.20 5.07
N PHE A 114 19.81 6.42 4.04
CA PHE A 114 19.95 4.95 4.13
C PHE A 114 21.31 4.51 4.68
N GLY A 115 22.38 5.23 4.33
CA GLY A 115 23.77 4.83 4.65
C GLY A 115 24.39 3.94 3.57
N TRP A 116 25.50 3.27 3.91
CA TRP A 116 26.37 2.57 2.95
C TRP A 116 26.23 1.04 2.96
N ARG A 117 25.17 0.51 3.56
CA ARG A 117 25.01 -0.94 3.74
C ARG A 117 24.86 -1.71 2.43
N LEU A 118 24.35 -1.08 1.38
CA LEU A 118 24.31 -1.61 0.01
C LEU A 118 25.32 -0.92 -0.93
N GLY A 119 26.39 -0.38 -0.37
CA GLY A 119 27.35 0.40 -1.13
C GLY A 119 26.76 1.71 -1.63
N ARG A 120 27.28 2.20 -2.76
CA ARG A 120 26.81 3.44 -3.39
C ARG A 120 25.43 3.21 -4.05
N ILE A 121 24.52 4.15 -3.87
CA ILE A 121 23.28 4.22 -4.65
C ILE A 121 23.62 4.81 -6.00
N THR A 122 23.46 4.03 -7.08
CA THR A 122 23.97 4.35 -8.41
C THR A 122 22.93 4.93 -9.33
N HIS A 123 21.64 4.57 -9.12
CA HIS A 123 20.54 5.03 -9.96
C HIS A 123 19.22 5.02 -9.17
N ALA A 124 18.37 5.99 -9.46
CA ALA A 124 16.98 6.01 -9.02
C ALA A 124 16.06 6.16 -10.24
N GLY A 125 15.10 5.27 -10.38
CA GLY A 125 14.08 5.32 -11.42
C GLY A 125 13.01 6.38 -11.15
N LYS A 126 11.94 6.33 -11.95
CA LYS A 126 10.79 7.24 -11.80
C LYS A 126 10.24 7.19 -10.39
N ARG A 127 10.03 8.36 -9.80
CA ARG A 127 9.46 8.51 -8.46
C ARG A 127 7.95 8.65 -8.53
N ALA A 128 7.25 7.95 -7.64
CA ALA A 128 5.83 8.14 -7.38
C ALA A 128 5.66 8.56 -5.92
N VAL A 129 4.70 9.44 -5.65
CA VAL A 129 4.45 9.98 -4.31
C VAL A 129 3.00 9.69 -3.93
N TYR A 130 2.81 9.07 -2.79
CA TYR A 130 1.49 8.68 -2.28
C TYR A 130 1.26 9.26 -0.88
N PRO A 131 0.15 9.98 -0.66
CA PRO A 131 -0.21 10.41 0.69
C PRO A 131 -0.53 9.19 1.55
N LEU A 132 -0.11 9.22 2.81
CA LEU A 132 -0.34 8.15 3.77
C LEU A 132 -1.47 8.50 4.71
N SER A 133 -2.40 7.58 4.87
CA SER A 133 -3.51 7.69 5.81
C SER A 133 -3.89 6.33 6.37
N LEU A 134 -4.34 6.31 7.62
CA LEU A 134 -5.12 5.20 8.14
C LEU A 134 -6.52 5.31 7.57
N THR A 135 -6.99 4.26 6.93
CA THR A 135 -8.38 4.16 6.48
C THR A 135 -8.98 2.88 7.05
N THR A 136 -10.11 2.97 7.71
CA THR A 136 -10.80 1.81 8.30
C THR A 136 -12.27 1.85 7.93
N ALA A 137 -12.81 0.73 7.49
CA ALA A 137 -14.25 0.57 7.28
C ALA A 137 -14.99 0.63 8.63
N SER A 138 -16.17 1.21 8.64
CA SER A 138 -17.07 1.23 9.82
C SER A 138 -17.45 -0.19 10.26
N GLN A 139 -17.50 -1.11 9.30
CA GLN A 139 -17.74 -2.54 9.51
C GLN A 139 -17.10 -3.31 8.35
N SER A 140 -16.45 -4.42 8.64
CA SER A 140 -15.88 -5.32 7.63
C SER A 140 -16.84 -6.40 7.16
N VAL A 141 -17.95 -6.59 7.86
CA VAL A 141 -18.97 -7.59 7.56
C VAL A 141 -20.35 -6.93 7.59
N SER A 142 -21.16 -7.24 6.61
CA SER A 142 -22.57 -6.83 6.54
C SER A 142 -23.38 -8.03 6.00
N HIS A 143 -24.72 -7.90 5.94
CA HIS A 143 -25.55 -8.98 5.43
C HIS A 143 -25.10 -9.45 4.04
N ARG A 144 -24.60 -10.68 3.93
CA ARG A 144 -24.04 -11.32 2.73
C ARG A 144 -22.89 -10.60 2.05
N VAL A 145 -22.14 -9.78 2.79
CA VAL A 145 -20.98 -9.06 2.30
C VAL A 145 -19.86 -9.12 3.31
N ALA A 146 -18.66 -9.44 2.85
CA ALA A 146 -17.41 -9.33 3.64
C ALA A 146 -16.40 -8.47 2.88
N LEU A 147 -15.74 -7.56 3.55
CA LEU A 147 -14.63 -6.76 3.02
C LEU A 147 -13.31 -7.37 3.49
N VAL A 148 -12.35 -7.48 2.59
CA VAL A 148 -11.01 -8.03 2.90
C VAL A 148 -9.89 -7.11 2.40
N GLY A 149 -8.76 -7.17 3.07
CA GLY A 149 -7.56 -6.40 2.70
C GLY A 149 -7.82 -4.89 2.66
N ASN A 150 -7.35 -4.22 1.61
CA ASN A 150 -7.46 -2.76 1.49
C ASN A 150 -8.91 -2.26 1.36
N ALA A 151 -9.88 -3.11 1.03
CA ALA A 151 -11.29 -2.75 1.05
C ALA A 151 -11.79 -2.54 2.48
N ALA A 152 -11.28 -3.31 3.44
CA ALA A 152 -11.61 -3.17 4.86
C ALA A 152 -10.75 -2.11 5.56
N GLN A 153 -9.44 -2.10 5.30
CA GLN A 153 -8.50 -1.20 5.97
C GLN A 153 -7.22 -0.94 5.17
N THR A 154 -6.72 0.29 5.25
CA THR A 154 -5.42 0.68 4.71
C THR A 154 -4.56 1.24 5.83
N LEU A 155 -3.35 0.70 5.98
CA LEU A 155 -2.44 1.02 7.07
C LEU A 155 -1.21 1.76 6.56
N HIS A 156 -0.42 2.29 7.49
CA HIS A 156 0.92 2.79 7.20
C HIS A 156 1.80 1.65 6.64
N PRO A 157 2.67 1.90 5.64
CA PRO A 157 3.50 0.86 4.99
C PRO A 157 4.61 0.28 5.87
N ILE A 158 4.63 0.56 7.19
CA ILE A 158 5.61 0.01 8.14
C ILE A 158 5.59 -1.52 8.09
N ALA A 159 6.76 -2.12 7.91
CA ALA A 159 6.99 -3.57 7.95
C ALA A 159 6.05 -4.42 7.07
N GLY A 160 5.43 -3.84 6.04
CA GLY A 160 4.54 -4.56 5.12
C GLY A 160 3.27 -5.14 5.78
N GLN A 161 2.84 -4.63 6.93
CA GLN A 161 1.73 -5.20 7.70
C GLN A 161 0.39 -5.20 6.95
N GLY A 162 0.17 -4.27 6.01
CA GLY A 162 -1.07 -4.21 5.24
C GLY A 162 -1.36 -5.51 4.47
N PHE A 163 -0.36 -6.09 3.83
CA PHE A 163 -0.50 -7.36 3.12
C PHE A 163 -0.76 -8.53 4.08
N ASN A 164 0.00 -8.60 5.17
CA ASN A 164 -0.14 -9.68 6.15
C ASN A 164 -1.53 -9.70 6.80
N LEU A 165 -2.08 -8.52 7.12
CA LEU A 165 -3.43 -8.41 7.66
C LEU A 165 -4.49 -8.78 6.62
N GLY A 166 -4.33 -8.34 5.37
CA GLY A 166 -5.23 -8.73 4.29
C GLY A 166 -5.24 -10.24 4.04
N LEU A 167 -4.07 -10.89 4.11
CA LEU A 167 -3.99 -12.34 4.00
C LEU A 167 -4.70 -13.05 5.17
N ARG A 168 -4.55 -12.52 6.40
CA ARG A 168 -5.26 -13.03 7.57
C ARG A 168 -6.78 -12.87 7.43
N ASP A 169 -7.26 -11.74 6.88
CA ASP A 169 -8.69 -11.54 6.60
C ASP A 169 -9.22 -12.65 5.68
N VAL A 170 -8.47 -12.96 4.60
CA VAL A 170 -8.84 -14.03 3.66
C VAL A 170 -8.83 -15.40 4.33
N MET A 171 -7.83 -15.71 5.16
CA MET A 171 -7.77 -16.98 5.88
C MET A 171 -8.94 -17.13 6.85
N SER A 172 -9.23 -16.10 7.64
CA SER A 172 -10.38 -16.12 8.58
C SER A 172 -11.75 -16.23 7.87
N LEU A 173 -11.84 -15.78 6.62
CA LEU A 173 -13.05 -15.92 5.83
C LEU A 173 -13.20 -17.32 5.23
N ALA A 174 -12.08 -18.03 5.02
CA ALA A 174 -12.06 -19.36 4.41
C ALA A 174 -12.27 -20.50 5.42
N GLU A 175 -12.10 -20.25 6.73
CA GLU A 175 -12.38 -21.18 7.84
C GLU A 175 -13.88 -21.23 8.16
#